data_1ba50fd8fcd4f1fdf1fb3553408227ae
#
_entry.id   1ba50fd8fcd4f1fdf1fb3553408227ae
#
_cell.length_a   1.000
_cell.length_b   1.000
_cell.length_c   1.000
_cell.angle_alpha   90.00
_cell.angle_beta   90.00
_cell.angle_gamma   90.00
#
_symmetry.space_group_name_H-M   'P 1'
#
loop_
_entity.id
_entity.type
_entity.pdbx_description
1 polymer ?
#
loop_
_entity_poly.entity_id
_entity_poly.type
_entity_poly.pdbx_seq_one_letter_code
_entity_poly.pdbx_strand_id
1 'polypeptide(L)'
;MANARQGGKRIGIAGRGLAKARILPHRGMMQNLKGMVSFVSSGPGDPELLTMRAIRRLQAADVVLYDDLASGPVLEQAGPQAECIAVGKRAGRPSARQEHVNALLVSHARAGRHVVRLKSGDSGLFGRLEEELTALRAAGIAFEIVPGVPSAMAAAAVAGLPLTRRLTARRLQFVTGADVTGGLPADQNWAALADPHATTVVFMGQRTFPAMAESLAKYGLPADTPALLAEAVGHPHQRLIRSTVAELAAQLAAEGPSPHPALILYGPLASED
;
A
#
# COMPACT_ATOMS: atom_id res chain seq x y z
N MET A 1 -52.64 -15.52 -35.55
CA MET A 1 -51.77 -15.02 -36.65
C MET A 1 -51.07 -13.78 -36.11
N ALA A 2 -49.83 -13.59 -35.98
CA ALA A 2 -48.59 -14.07 -36.51
C ALA A 2 -47.50 -13.89 -35.45
N ASN A 3 -46.62 -14.83 -35.31
CA ASN A 3 -45.39 -14.83 -34.53
C ASN A 3 -44.38 -13.84 -35.12
N ALA A 4 -43.78 -13.00 -34.29
CA ALA A 4 -42.53 -12.30 -34.60
C ALA A 4 -41.45 -12.67 -33.58
N ARG A 5 -40.57 -13.60 -33.99
CA ARG A 5 -39.32 -13.94 -33.28
C ARG A 5 -38.30 -12.83 -33.48
N GLN A 6 -37.87 -12.16 -32.43
CA GLN A 6 -36.69 -11.31 -32.46
C GLN A 6 -35.47 -12.15 -32.07
N GLY A 7 -34.57 -12.33 -33.03
CA GLY A 7 -33.28 -12.97 -32.85
C GLY A 7 -32.28 -12.07 -32.11
N GLY A 8 -31.96 -12.40 -30.88
CA GLY A 8 -30.87 -11.78 -30.13
C GLY A 8 -29.52 -12.28 -30.67
N LYS A 9 -28.73 -11.38 -31.27
CA LYS A 9 -27.30 -11.62 -31.56
C LYS A 9 -26.52 -11.73 -30.27
N ARG A 10 -26.06 -12.94 -29.94
CA ARG A 10 -25.02 -13.15 -28.92
C ARG A 10 -23.70 -12.60 -29.45
N ILE A 11 -23.21 -11.54 -28.84
CA ILE A 11 -21.82 -11.05 -29.03
C ILE A 11 -20.92 -12.05 -28.31
N GLY A 12 -20.25 -12.91 -29.05
CA GLY A 12 -19.22 -13.80 -28.54
C GLY A 12 -17.98 -12.99 -28.13
N ILE A 13 -17.77 -12.81 -26.84
CA ILE A 13 -16.50 -12.33 -26.33
C ILE A 13 -15.52 -13.50 -26.44
N ALA A 14 -14.65 -13.45 -27.46
CA ALA A 14 -13.53 -14.38 -27.60
C ALA A 14 -12.61 -14.22 -26.39
N GLY A 15 -12.67 -15.16 -25.46
CA GLY A 15 -11.76 -15.26 -24.34
C GLY A 15 -10.33 -15.49 -24.87
N ARG A 16 -9.51 -14.44 -24.87
CA ARG A 16 -8.06 -14.60 -24.97
C ARG A 16 -7.63 -15.36 -23.73
N GLY A 17 -7.13 -16.57 -23.90
CA GLY A 17 -6.64 -17.41 -22.81
C GLY A 17 -5.60 -16.68 -21.99
N LEU A 18 -5.98 -16.28 -20.78
CA LEU A 18 -5.05 -15.81 -19.77
C LEU A 18 -4.09 -16.97 -19.49
N ALA A 19 -2.82 -16.77 -19.81
CA ALA A 19 -1.77 -17.69 -19.42
C ALA A 19 -1.92 -17.94 -17.91
N LYS A 20 -2.09 -19.21 -17.51
CA LYS A 20 -2.28 -19.61 -16.11
C LYS A 20 -0.98 -19.32 -15.36
N ALA A 21 -0.84 -18.12 -14.80
CA ALA A 21 0.20 -17.84 -13.84
C ALA A 21 0.00 -18.79 -12.65
N ARG A 22 0.99 -19.61 -12.35
CA ARG A 22 0.96 -20.50 -11.19
C ARG A 22 1.12 -19.65 -9.93
N ILE A 23 0.00 -19.36 -9.27
CA ILE A 23 0.03 -18.98 -7.86
C ILE A 23 0.41 -20.25 -7.10
N LEU A 24 1.55 -20.22 -6.44
CA LEU A 24 2.07 -21.40 -5.77
C LEU A 24 1.37 -21.61 -4.42
N PRO A 25 0.91 -22.85 -4.07
CA PRO A 25 0.19 -23.10 -2.81
C PRO A 25 1.07 -22.95 -1.58
N HIS A 26 0.50 -22.48 -0.47
CA HIS A 26 1.18 -22.07 0.76
C HIS A 26 1.90 -23.18 1.57
N ARG A 27 1.82 -24.44 1.21
CA ARG A 27 2.49 -25.55 1.91
C ARG A 27 3.48 -26.28 1.00
N GLY A 28 4.75 -26.34 1.40
CA GLY A 28 5.77 -27.20 0.79
C GLY A 28 6.89 -26.51 0.01
N MET A 29 7.02 -25.18 0.02
CA MET A 29 7.86 -24.42 -0.92
C MET A 29 9.21 -23.96 -0.41
N MET A 30 9.92 -24.75 0.36
CA MET A 30 11.34 -24.47 0.66
C MET A 30 12.32 -25.00 -0.41
N GLN A 31 11.84 -25.68 -1.46
CA GLN A 31 12.75 -26.53 -2.27
C GLN A 31 13.25 -25.92 -3.57
N ASN A 32 12.63 -24.92 -4.17
CA ASN A 32 13.20 -24.26 -5.35
C ASN A 32 12.63 -22.84 -5.55
N LEU A 33 13.36 -21.84 -5.08
CA LEU A 33 13.04 -20.42 -5.27
C LEU A 33 13.71 -19.83 -6.52
N LYS A 34 14.50 -20.62 -7.26
CA LYS A 34 15.24 -20.16 -8.43
C LYS A 34 14.29 -19.76 -9.55
N GLY A 35 14.57 -18.63 -10.16
CA GLY A 35 13.79 -18.12 -11.29
C GLY A 35 12.39 -17.59 -10.90
N MET A 36 12.20 -17.19 -9.66
CA MET A 36 10.91 -16.63 -9.18
C MET A 36 11.07 -15.30 -8.47
N VAL A 37 9.95 -14.60 -8.29
CA VAL A 37 9.86 -13.35 -7.56
C VAL A 37 9.00 -13.52 -6.31
N SER A 38 9.55 -13.14 -5.14
CA SER A 38 8.80 -12.99 -3.89
C SER A 38 8.53 -11.51 -3.63
N PHE A 39 7.28 -11.08 -3.72
CA PHE A 39 6.86 -9.76 -3.23
C PHE A 39 6.80 -9.81 -1.72
N VAL A 40 7.73 -9.15 -1.06
CA VAL A 40 7.83 -9.13 0.40
C VAL A 40 7.41 -7.77 0.91
N SER A 41 6.39 -7.77 1.74
CA SER A 41 5.92 -6.59 2.46
C SER A 41 6.80 -6.37 3.70
N SER A 42 7.44 -5.18 3.79
CA SER A 42 8.42 -4.88 4.85
C SER A 42 7.79 -4.39 6.15
N GLY A 43 6.47 -4.23 6.20
CA GLY A 43 5.86 -3.54 7.33
C GLY A 43 6.16 -2.03 7.34
N PRO A 44 5.92 -1.34 8.46
CA PRO A 44 6.04 0.11 8.55
C PRO A 44 7.50 0.62 8.65
N GLY A 45 8.48 -0.26 8.87
CA GLY A 45 9.89 0.11 9.01
C GLY A 45 10.60 -0.58 10.18
N ASP A 46 9.87 -1.01 11.19
CA ASP A 46 10.38 -1.79 12.33
C ASP A 46 10.60 -3.26 11.91
N PRO A 47 11.83 -3.80 12.01
CA PRO A 47 12.12 -5.19 11.68
C PRO A 47 11.35 -6.21 12.52
N GLU A 48 10.95 -5.88 13.75
CA GLU A 48 10.16 -6.78 14.61
C GLU A 48 8.74 -7.00 14.08
N LEU A 49 8.27 -6.11 13.18
CA LEU A 49 6.98 -6.24 12.51
C LEU A 49 7.05 -7.01 11.18
N LEU A 50 8.23 -7.56 10.83
CA LEU A 50 8.34 -8.48 9.71
C LEU A 50 7.68 -9.83 10.03
N THR A 51 7.00 -10.36 9.03
CA THR A 51 6.52 -11.75 9.17
C THR A 51 7.70 -12.73 9.09
N MET A 52 7.62 -13.85 9.78
CA MET A 52 8.61 -14.93 9.70
C MET A 52 8.87 -15.39 8.26
N ARG A 53 7.87 -15.30 7.39
CA ARG A 53 8.03 -15.60 5.97
C ARG A 53 8.84 -14.55 5.25
N ALA A 54 8.60 -13.26 5.54
CA ALA A 54 9.37 -12.15 4.98
C ALA A 54 10.86 -12.30 5.29
N ILE A 55 11.21 -12.55 6.54
CA ILE A 55 12.61 -12.78 6.97
C ILE A 55 13.23 -13.94 6.18
N ARG A 56 12.55 -15.09 6.10
CA ARG A 56 13.08 -16.26 5.37
C ARG A 56 13.28 -15.98 3.88
N ARG A 57 12.44 -15.15 3.26
CA ARG A 57 12.59 -14.78 1.85
C ARG A 57 13.74 -13.81 1.64
N LEU A 58 13.92 -12.83 2.52
CA LEU A 58 15.04 -11.91 2.51
C LEU A 58 16.39 -12.66 2.66
N GLN A 59 16.44 -13.58 3.62
CA GLN A 59 17.65 -14.40 3.86
C GLN A 59 18.01 -15.33 2.69
N ALA A 60 17.01 -15.80 1.94
CA ALA A 60 17.20 -16.71 0.82
C ALA A 60 17.31 -16.00 -0.55
N ALA A 61 17.29 -14.67 -0.58
CA ALA A 61 17.32 -13.89 -1.81
C ALA A 61 18.69 -13.89 -2.46
N ASP A 62 18.73 -14.01 -3.80
CA ASP A 62 19.92 -13.69 -4.60
C ASP A 62 19.96 -12.19 -4.93
N VAL A 63 18.77 -11.57 -5.06
CA VAL A 63 18.59 -10.14 -5.37
C VAL A 63 17.43 -9.57 -4.57
N VAL A 64 17.64 -8.40 -3.98
CA VAL A 64 16.58 -7.60 -3.32
C VAL A 64 16.42 -6.27 -4.06
N LEU A 65 15.27 -6.09 -4.73
CA LEU A 65 14.87 -4.80 -5.30
C LEU A 65 14.00 -4.08 -4.28
N TYR A 66 14.43 -2.92 -3.78
CA TYR A 66 13.76 -2.25 -2.67
C TYR A 66 13.44 -0.77 -2.95
N ASP A 67 12.32 -0.28 -2.39
CA ASP A 67 11.95 1.13 -2.38
C ASP A 67 12.64 1.86 -1.21
N ASP A 68 12.76 3.18 -1.28
CA ASP A 68 13.43 3.97 -0.24
C ASP A 68 12.79 3.82 1.15
N LEU A 69 11.45 3.69 1.20
CA LEU A 69 10.72 3.47 2.45
C LEU A 69 10.90 2.06 3.04
N ALA A 70 11.46 1.14 2.27
CA ALA A 70 11.78 -0.23 2.70
C ALA A 70 13.29 -0.42 2.96
N SER A 71 14.04 0.68 3.06
CA SER A 71 15.47 0.68 3.39
C SER A 71 15.71 0.66 4.91
N GLY A 72 16.99 0.65 5.31
CA GLY A 72 17.39 0.65 6.73
C GLY A 72 17.31 -0.72 7.38
N PRO A 73 16.94 -0.82 8.67
CA PRO A 73 17.06 -2.05 9.48
C PRO A 73 16.32 -3.27 8.89
N VAL A 74 15.26 -3.04 8.12
CA VAL A 74 14.55 -4.12 7.42
C VAL A 74 15.41 -4.71 6.31
N LEU A 75 16.15 -3.88 5.57
CA LEU A 75 17.03 -4.36 4.50
C LEU A 75 18.23 -5.14 5.02
N GLU A 76 18.67 -4.86 6.25
CA GLU A 76 19.74 -5.60 6.95
C GLU A 76 19.37 -7.07 7.22
N GLN A 77 18.08 -7.43 7.13
CA GLN A 77 17.62 -8.82 7.21
C GLN A 77 17.89 -9.62 5.92
N ALA A 78 18.36 -8.98 4.85
CA ALA A 78 18.76 -9.68 3.64
C ALA A 78 19.98 -10.58 3.89
N GLY A 79 20.04 -11.70 3.18
CA GLY A 79 21.19 -12.59 3.26
C GLY A 79 22.49 -11.89 2.83
N PRO A 80 23.66 -12.24 3.40
CA PRO A 80 24.93 -11.55 3.17
C PRO A 80 25.42 -11.63 1.70
N GLN A 81 24.88 -12.54 0.91
CA GLN A 81 25.19 -12.71 -0.51
C GLN A 81 24.17 -12.02 -1.43
N ALA A 82 23.10 -11.42 -0.86
CA ALA A 82 22.06 -10.80 -1.65
C ALA A 82 22.54 -9.47 -2.27
N GLU A 83 22.37 -9.34 -3.58
CA GLU A 83 22.57 -8.06 -4.27
C GLU A 83 21.39 -7.13 -3.99
N CYS A 84 21.62 -6.02 -3.28
CA CYS A 84 20.57 -5.05 -2.94
C CYS A 84 20.56 -3.90 -3.94
N ILE A 85 19.45 -3.74 -4.68
CA ILE A 85 19.28 -2.73 -5.73
C ILE A 85 18.16 -1.78 -5.35
N ALA A 86 18.47 -0.50 -5.15
CA ALA A 86 17.49 0.55 -4.89
C ALA A 86 16.73 0.90 -6.18
N VAL A 87 15.40 0.81 -6.14
CA VAL A 87 14.51 1.15 -7.26
C VAL A 87 13.52 2.27 -6.91
N GLY A 88 13.59 2.81 -5.69
CA GLY A 88 12.76 3.91 -5.20
C GLY A 88 13.24 5.30 -5.65
N LYS A 89 12.54 6.34 -5.15
CA LYS A 89 12.94 7.74 -5.33
C LYS A 89 13.99 8.10 -4.28
N ARG A 90 15.21 8.41 -4.68
CA ARG A 90 16.15 9.09 -3.79
C ARG A 90 16.08 10.60 -4.01
N ALA A 91 16.26 11.37 -2.94
CA ALA A 91 16.42 12.81 -3.02
C ALA A 91 17.49 13.15 -4.08
N GLY A 92 17.11 13.95 -5.08
CA GLY A 92 18.01 14.33 -6.18
C GLY A 92 18.15 13.34 -7.34
N ARG A 93 17.43 12.19 -7.33
CA ARG A 93 17.38 11.26 -8.48
C ARG A 93 15.94 11.08 -8.97
N PRO A 94 15.70 11.02 -10.31
CA PRO A 94 14.40 10.63 -10.84
C PRO A 94 14.00 9.25 -10.30
N SER A 95 12.71 9.08 -9.98
CA SER A 95 12.17 7.73 -9.71
C SER A 95 12.46 6.82 -10.90
N ALA A 96 12.90 5.61 -10.65
CA ALA A 96 12.92 4.59 -11.68
C ALA A 96 11.51 4.49 -12.29
N ARG A 97 11.41 4.52 -13.62
CA ARG A 97 10.12 4.29 -14.27
C ARG A 97 9.64 2.89 -13.93
N GLN A 98 8.35 2.70 -13.74
CA GLN A 98 7.80 1.39 -13.38
C GLN A 98 8.20 0.30 -14.39
N GLU A 99 8.32 0.66 -15.66
CA GLU A 99 8.79 -0.25 -16.71
C GLU A 99 10.21 -0.76 -16.44
N HIS A 100 11.09 0.09 -15.91
CA HIS A 100 12.44 -0.31 -15.53
C HIS A 100 12.43 -1.29 -14.35
N VAL A 101 11.63 -1.06 -13.33
CA VAL A 101 11.47 -1.99 -12.20
C VAL A 101 10.95 -3.34 -12.70
N ASN A 102 9.92 -3.31 -13.55
CA ASN A 102 9.35 -4.52 -14.16
C ASN A 102 10.40 -5.29 -14.99
N ALA A 103 11.23 -4.57 -15.76
CA ALA A 103 12.30 -5.17 -16.55
C ALA A 103 13.38 -5.83 -15.67
N LEU A 104 13.77 -5.20 -14.54
CA LEU A 104 14.71 -5.79 -13.58
C LEU A 104 14.14 -7.06 -12.95
N LEU A 105 12.89 -7.06 -12.49
CA LEU A 105 12.23 -8.24 -11.94
C LEU A 105 12.29 -9.42 -12.93
N VAL A 106 11.92 -9.17 -14.19
CA VAL A 106 11.89 -10.18 -15.25
C VAL A 106 13.29 -10.67 -15.58
N SER A 107 14.27 -9.78 -15.73
CA SER A 107 15.63 -10.14 -16.15
C SER A 107 16.35 -10.99 -15.10
N HIS A 108 16.29 -10.60 -13.82
CA HIS A 108 16.90 -11.37 -12.74
C HIS A 108 16.23 -12.74 -12.56
N ALA A 109 14.89 -12.81 -12.60
CA ALA A 109 14.21 -14.10 -12.51
C ALA A 109 14.52 -15.02 -13.69
N ARG A 110 14.61 -14.51 -14.93
CA ARG A 110 15.03 -15.30 -16.11
C ARG A 110 16.46 -15.81 -16.02
N ALA A 111 17.32 -15.08 -15.31
CA ALA A 111 18.68 -15.54 -15.00
C ALA A 111 18.75 -16.65 -13.95
N GLY A 112 17.57 -17.16 -13.51
CA GLY A 112 17.47 -18.24 -12.50
C GLY A 112 17.65 -17.76 -11.06
N ARG A 113 17.66 -16.45 -10.81
CA ARG A 113 17.84 -15.87 -9.46
C ARG A 113 16.52 -15.85 -8.70
N HIS A 114 16.57 -16.05 -7.37
CA HIS A 114 15.46 -15.73 -6.48
C HIS A 114 15.46 -14.24 -6.22
N VAL A 115 14.43 -13.55 -6.71
CA VAL A 115 14.29 -12.10 -6.58
C VAL A 115 13.29 -11.78 -5.47
N VAL A 116 13.71 -10.99 -4.50
CA VAL A 116 12.80 -10.37 -3.54
C VAL A 116 12.50 -8.95 -4.00
N ARG A 117 11.22 -8.64 -4.21
CA ARG A 117 10.72 -7.27 -4.36
C ARG A 117 10.23 -6.80 -2.99
N LEU A 118 11.06 -6.00 -2.31
CA LEU A 118 10.77 -5.48 -0.97
C LEU A 118 9.99 -4.17 -1.09
N LYS A 119 8.78 -4.13 -0.50
CA LYS A 119 7.85 -3.01 -0.57
C LYS A 119 7.42 -2.59 0.85
N SER A 120 7.36 -1.28 1.12
CA SER A 120 6.96 -0.79 2.44
C SER A 120 5.47 -1.08 2.75
N GLY A 121 5.14 -1.22 4.04
CA GLY A 121 3.81 -1.56 4.51
C GLY A 121 3.38 -2.94 4.04
N ASP A 122 2.18 -3.04 3.49
CA ASP A 122 1.70 -4.20 2.74
C ASP A 122 1.70 -3.90 1.24
N SER A 123 2.31 -4.77 0.45
CA SER A 123 2.48 -4.59 -0.99
C SER A 123 1.17 -4.48 -1.78
N GLY A 124 0.07 -5.00 -1.24
CA GLY A 124 -1.27 -4.93 -1.82
C GLY A 124 -1.99 -3.60 -1.56
N LEU A 125 -1.44 -2.70 -0.71
CA LEU A 125 -2.05 -1.42 -0.39
C LEU A 125 -1.28 -0.25 -1.03
N PHE A 126 -1.82 0.33 -2.09
CA PHE A 126 -1.26 1.48 -2.83
C PHE A 126 0.19 1.32 -3.31
N GLY A 127 0.65 0.06 -3.43
CA GLY A 127 2.04 -0.30 -3.75
C GLY A 127 2.28 -0.60 -5.24
N ARG A 128 1.36 -0.31 -6.17
CA ARG A 128 1.47 -0.59 -7.62
C ARG A 128 1.77 -2.06 -7.94
N LEU A 129 1.37 -2.99 -7.05
CA LEU A 129 1.65 -4.41 -7.17
C LEU A 129 1.08 -5.00 -8.47
N GLU A 130 -0.10 -4.54 -8.91
CA GLU A 130 -0.76 -5.04 -10.10
C GLU A 130 0.08 -4.87 -11.37
N GLU A 131 0.78 -3.76 -11.52
CA GLU A 131 1.65 -3.47 -12.67
C GLU A 131 2.83 -4.44 -12.72
N GLU A 132 3.44 -4.71 -11.57
CA GLU A 132 4.54 -5.67 -11.43
C GLU A 132 4.07 -7.11 -11.69
N LEU A 133 2.92 -7.51 -11.13
CA LEU A 133 2.31 -8.83 -11.38
C LEU A 133 1.96 -9.04 -12.86
N THR A 134 1.46 -8.00 -13.52
CA THR A 134 1.12 -8.06 -14.95
C THR A 134 2.35 -8.33 -15.80
N ALA A 135 3.47 -7.68 -15.50
CA ALA A 135 4.73 -7.91 -16.21
C ALA A 135 5.26 -9.35 -16.00
N LEU A 136 5.21 -9.86 -14.76
CA LEU A 136 5.64 -11.24 -14.47
C LEU A 136 4.75 -12.28 -15.13
N ARG A 137 3.43 -12.08 -15.13
CA ARG A 137 2.47 -12.96 -15.83
C ARG A 137 2.75 -12.99 -17.33
N ALA A 138 2.97 -11.83 -17.96
CA ALA A 138 3.31 -11.74 -19.38
C ALA A 138 4.63 -12.44 -19.69
N ALA A 139 5.59 -12.45 -18.76
CA ALA A 139 6.88 -13.11 -18.90
C ALA A 139 6.88 -14.60 -18.53
N GLY A 140 5.77 -15.15 -18.01
CA GLY A 140 5.65 -16.54 -17.55
C GLY A 140 6.45 -16.83 -16.27
N ILE A 141 6.77 -15.80 -15.46
CA ILE A 141 7.58 -15.93 -14.26
C ILE A 141 6.69 -16.26 -13.06
N ALA A 142 7.09 -17.27 -12.29
CA ALA A 142 6.41 -17.63 -11.05
C ALA A 142 6.66 -16.56 -9.96
N PHE A 143 5.65 -16.32 -9.15
CA PHE A 143 5.74 -15.38 -8.03
C PHE A 143 4.91 -15.83 -6.82
N GLU A 144 5.24 -15.25 -5.67
CA GLU A 144 4.41 -15.27 -4.47
C GLU A 144 4.26 -13.86 -3.89
N ILE A 145 3.23 -13.67 -3.06
CA ILE A 145 3.02 -12.43 -2.29
C ILE A 145 3.09 -12.80 -0.82
N VAL A 146 4.00 -12.15 -0.10
CA VAL A 146 4.18 -12.28 1.34
C VAL A 146 3.59 -11.03 1.99
N PRO A 147 2.44 -11.13 2.67
CA PRO A 147 1.81 -9.99 3.30
C PRO A 147 2.64 -9.45 4.46
N GLY A 148 2.41 -8.19 4.83
CA GLY A 148 3.05 -7.54 5.95
C GLY A 148 2.05 -6.76 6.81
N VAL A 149 2.56 -6.05 7.81
CA VAL A 149 1.77 -5.14 8.64
C VAL A 149 1.60 -3.81 7.89
N PRO A 150 0.37 -3.44 7.48
CA PRO A 150 0.14 -2.12 6.88
C PRO A 150 0.46 -1.02 7.89
N SER A 151 1.02 0.09 7.41
CA SER A 151 1.31 1.26 8.26
C SER A 151 0.08 1.79 9.01
N ALA A 152 -1.12 1.61 8.47
CA ALA A 152 -2.38 1.94 9.13
C ALA A 152 -2.60 1.14 10.43
N MET A 153 -2.31 -0.17 10.41
CA MET A 153 -2.44 -1.02 11.59
C MET A 153 -1.38 -0.69 12.63
N ALA A 154 -0.16 -0.43 12.18
CA ALA A 154 0.92 -0.02 13.07
C ALA A 154 0.63 1.35 13.70
N ALA A 155 0.15 2.33 12.94
CA ALA A 155 -0.26 3.64 13.45
C ALA A 155 -1.34 3.53 14.54
N ALA A 156 -2.35 2.70 14.32
CA ALA A 156 -3.40 2.45 15.30
C ALA A 156 -2.86 1.78 16.57
N ALA A 157 -1.98 0.79 16.43
CA ALA A 157 -1.36 0.10 17.56
C ALA A 157 -0.51 1.05 18.42
N VAL A 158 0.34 1.87 17.78
CA VAL A 158 1.16 2.87 18.49
C VAL A 158 0.31 3.95 19.14
N ALA A 159 -0.79 4.34 18.48
CA ALA A 159 -1.75 5.30 19.04
C ALA A 159 -2.62 4.71 20.17
N GLY A 160 -2.53 3.41 20.44
CA GLY A 160 -3.32 2.73 21.46
C GLY A 160 -4.82 2.67 21.14
N LEU A 161 -5.19 2.75 19.83
CA LEU A 161 -6.60 2.78 19.44
C LEU A 161 -6.97 1.65 18.47
N PRO A 162 -8.19 1.09 18.57
CA PRO A 162 -8.71 0.16 17.59
C PRO A 162 -9.24 0.92 16.36
N LEU A 163 -8.96 0.40 15.16
CA LEU A 163 -9.51 0.95 13.91
C LEU A 163 -11.01 0.67 13.73
N THR A 164 -11.54 -0.31 14.44
CA THR A 164 -12.97 -0.64 14.42
C THR A 164 -13.54 -0.69 15.82
N ARG A 165 -14.80 -0.25 15.97
CA ARG A 165 -15.52 -0.25 17.24
C ARG A 165 -16.90 -0.86 17.05
N ARG A 166 -17.31 -1.74 17.96
CA ARG A 166 -18.56 -2.52 17.84
C ARG A 166 -19.81 -1.66 17.64
N LEU A 167 -19.89 -0.50 18.29
CA LEU A 167 -21.07 0.35 18.27
C LEU A 167 -20.94 1.56 17.35
N THR A 168 -19.74 2.14 17.21
CA THR A 168 -19.54 3.46 16.59
C THR A 168 -18.73 3.44 15.30
N ALA A 169 -17.85 2.45 15.08
CA ALA A 169 -16.99 2.35 13.90
C ALA A 169 -16.97 0.92 13.34
N ARG A 170 -18.05 0.52 12.68
CA ARG A 170 -18.16 -0.83 12.09
C ARG A 170 -17.64 -0.92 10.65
N ARG A 171 -17.15 0.19 10.10
CA ARG A 171 -16.55 0.29 8.76
C ARG A 171 -15.16 0.88 8.88
N LEU A 172 -14.26 0.35 8.07
CA LEU A 172 -12.90 0.85 7.92
C LEU A 172 -12.67 1.11 6.44
N GLN A 173 -12.21 2.31 6.10
CA GLN A 173 -11.92 2.71 4.74
C GLN A 173 -10.44 3.05 4.60
N PHE A 174 -9.79 2.53 3.56
CA PHE A 174 -8.44 2.91 3.15
C PHE A 174 -8.54 3.66 1.84
N VAL A 175 -8.05 4.88 1.82
CA VAL A 175 -8.09 5.74 0.64
C VAL A 175 -6.74 6.38 0.38
N THR A 176 -6.49 6.73 -0.87
CA THR A 176 -5.35 7.58 -1.22
C THR A 176 -5.79 9.03 -1.28
N GLY A 177 -5.05 9.92 -0.65
CA GLY A 177 -5.25 11.37 -0.76
C GLY A 177 -4.57 11.99 -1.97
N ALA A 178 -3.79 11.21 -2.75
CA ALA A 178 -3.09 11.71 -3.92
C ALA A 178 -3.34 10.83 -5.14
N ASP A 179 -3.59 11.44 -6.28
CA ASP A 179 -3.60 10.82 -7.60
C ASP A 179 -2.17 10.71 -8.19
N VAL A 180 -2.05 10.31 -9.44
CA VAL A 180 -0.77 10.16 -10.15
C VAL A 180 -0.02 11.47 -10.34
N THR A 181 -0.70 12.62 -10.26
CA THR A 181 -0.12 13.98 -10.35
C THR A 181 0.27 14.53 -8.98
N GLY A 182 -0.14 13.87 -7.89
CA GLY A 182 -0.01 14.32 -6.52
C GLY A 182 -1.12 15.25 -6.05
N GLY A 183 -2.17 15.45 -6.86
CA GLY A 183 -3.39 16.18 -6.52
C GLY A 183 -4.42 15.31 -5.82
N LEU A 184 -5.47 15.95 -5.29
CA LEU A 184 -6.61 15.23 -4.71
C LEU A 184 -7.37 14.50 -5.83
N PRO A 185 -7.60 13.16 -5.72
CA PRO A 185 -8.34 12.43 -6.74
C PRO A 185 -9.74 13.00 -6.96
N ALA A 186 -10.13 13.19 -8.22
CA ALA A 186 -11.41 13.82 -8.57
C ALA A 186 -12.62 12.87 -8.42
N ASP A 187 -12.39 11.56 -8.42
CA ASP A 187 -13.40 10.49 -8.42
C ASP A 187 -13.72 9.96 -7.02
N GLN A 188 -13.42 10.71 -5.96
CA GLN A 188 -13.69 10.30 -4.58
C GLN A 188 -15.20 10.21 -4.30
N ASN A 189 -15.61 9.14 -3.60
CA ASN A 189 -16.96 9.03 -3.07
C ASN A 189 -17.07 9.80 -1.75
N TRP A 190 -17.29 11.11 -1.85
CA TRP A 190 -17.34 12.01 -0.69
C TRP A 190 -18.41 11.64 0.34
N ALA A 191 -19.57 11.15 -0.11
CA ALA A 191 -20.63 10.71 0.80
C ALA A 191 -20.18 9.52 1.67
N ALA A 192 -19.41 8.60 1.10
CA ALA A 192 -18.85 7.49 1.86
C ALA A 192 -17.72 7.94 2.78
N LEU A 193 -16.89 8.89 2.34
CA LEU A 193 -15.78 9.41 3.12
C LEU A 193 -16.22 10.31 4.27
N ALA A 194 -17.37 10.99 4.15
CA ALA A 194 -17.97 11.81 5.21
C ALA A 194 -18.85 11.01 6.19
N ASP A 195 -18.83 9.66 6.11
CA ASP A 195 -19.60 8.82 7.01
C ASP A 195 -19.05 8.85 8.45
N PRO A 196 -19.81 9.40 9.43
CA PRO A 196 -19.35 9.51 10.81
C PRO A 196 -19.24 8.17 11.55
N HIS A 197 -19.74 7.08 10.95
CA HIS A 197 -19.67 5.72 11.50
C HIS A 197 -18.57 4.86 10.87
N ALA A 198 -17.68 5.47 10.10
CA ALA A 198 -16.52 4.81 9.51
C ALA A 198 -15.22 5.42 10.04
N THR A 199 -14.24 4.58 10.34
CA THR A 199 -12.85 5.03 10.46
C THR A 199 -12.26 5.09 9.06
N THR A 200 -11.75 6.25 8.67
CA THR A 200 -11.07 6.43 7.38
C THR A 200 -9.58 6.66 7.60
N VAL A 201 -8.76 5.93 6.84
CA VAL A 201 -7.31 6.07 6.82
C VAL A 201 -6.89 6.58 5.46
N VAL A 202 -6.28 7.76 5.43
CA VAL A 202 -5.82 8.44 4.23
C VAL A 202 -4.32 8.24 4.07
N PHE A 203 -3.92 7.56 3.01
CA PHE A 203 -2.54 7.41 2.60
C PHE A 203 -2.16 8.58 1.68
N MET A 204 -0.90 9.04 1.75
CA MET A 204 -0.35 10.08 0.87
C MET A 204 -1.16 11.39 0.88
N GLY A 205 -1.86 11.70 1.98
CA GLY A 205 -2.83 12.78 2.07
C GLY A 205 -2.32 14.08 2.63
N GLN A 206 -1.11 14.18 3.19
CA GLN A 206 -0.67 15.38 3.92
C GLN A 206 -0.90 16.69 3.14
N ARG A 207 -0.53 16.70 1.85
CA ARG A 207 -0.65 17.89 0.98
C ARG A 207 -2.09 18.22 0.61
N THR A 208 -2.91 17.21 0.43
CA THR A 208 -4.26 17.33 -0.12
C THR A 208 -5.34 17.36 0.95
N PHE A 209 -4.99 17.06 2.20
CA PHE A 209 -5.94 16.98 3.30
C PHE A 209 -6.70 18.28 3.56
N PRO A 210 -6.12 19.48 3.44
CA PRO A 210 -6.90 20.71 3.55
C PRO A 210 -8.07 20.76 2.57
N ALA A 211 -7.84 20.50 1.29
CA ALA A 211 -8.90 20.46 0.27
C ALA A 211 -9.86 19.27 0.47
N MET A 212 -9.35 18.15 0.99
CA MET A 212 -10.17 17.00 1.36
C MET A 212 -11.12 17.36 2.50
N ALA A 213 -10.66 18.04 3.55
CA ALA A 213 -11.48 18.47 4.69
C ALA A 213 -12.60 19.43 4.27
N GLU A 214 -12.32 20.37 3.36
CA GLU A 214 -13.35 21.23 2.77
C GLU A 214 -14.44 20.42 2.06
N SER A 215 -14.05 19.39 1.33
CA SER A 215 -14.98 18.52 0.64
C SER A 215 -15.80 17.68 1.61
N LEU A 216 -15.15 17.10 2.65
CA LEU A 216 -15.82 16.35 3.71
C LEU A 216 -16.88 17.20 4.44
N ALA A 217 -16.56 18.45 4.75
CA ALA A 217 -17.50 19.39 5.40
C ALA A 217 -18.72 19.67 4.52
N LYS A 218 -18.54 19.84 3.18
CA LYS A 218 -19.66 19.99 2.23
C LYS A 218 -20.60 18.79 2.20
N TYR A 219 -20.07 17.60 2.52
CA TYR A 219 -20.85 16.36 2.61
C TYR A 219 -21.29 16.03 4.04
N GLY A 220 -21.16 16.98 4.98
CA GLY A 220 -21.74 16.90 6.31
C GLY A 220 -20.89 16.25 7.39
N LEU A 221 -19.60 16.00 7.15
CA LEU A 221 -18.71 15.55 8.22
C LEU A 221 -18.50 16.70 9.22
N PRO A 222 -18.76 16.48 10.53
CA PRO A 222 -18.54 17.50 11.55
C PRO A 222 -17.06 17.95 11.60
N ALA A 223 -16.85 19.26 11.78
CA ALA A 223 -15.51 19.86 11.79
C ALA A 223 -14.66 19.37 12.99
N ASP A 224 -15.31 19.03 14.08
CA ASP A 224 -14.74 18.49 15.32
C ASP A 224 -14.55 16.96 15.30
N THR A 225 -14.80 16.31 14.15
CA THR A 225 -14.52 14.88 13.98
C THR A 225 -13.07 14.58 14.37
N PRO A 226 -12.83 13.63 15.30
CA PRO A 226 -11.48 13.27 15.72
C PRO A 226 -10.59 12.87 14.55
N ALA A 227 -9.35 13.37 14.55
CA ALA A 227 -8.33 13.07 13.57
C ALA A 227 -6.98 12.76 14.25
N LEU A 228 -6.19 11.93 13.60
CA LEU A 228 -4.84 11.58 14.03
C LEU A 228 -3.91 11.64 12.81
N LEU A 229 -2.87 12.46 12.89
CA LEU A 229 -1.73 12.37 11.98
C LEU A 229 -0.67 11.48 12.60
N ALA A 230 -0.29 10.42 11.89
CA ALA A 230 0.74 9.48 12.31
C ALA A 230 1.91 9.54 11.32
N GLU A 231 3.03 10.11 11.75
CA GLU A 231 4.22 10.32 10.95
C GLU A 231 5.31 9.31 11.30
N ALA A 232 6.07 8.88 10.30
CA ALA A 232 7.23 8.01 10.43
C ALA A 232 6.99 6.78 11.32
N VAL A 233 5.80 6.20 11.24
CA VAL A 233 5.42 5.02 12.04
C VAL A 233 6.42 3.89 11.82
N GLY A 234 6.91 3.30 12.92
CA GLY A 234 7.92 2.24 12.88
C GLY A 234 9.36 2.74 12.72
N HIS A 235 9.59 4.05 12.83
CA HIS A 235 10.91 4.68 12.77
C HIS A 235 11.22 5.46 14.07
N PRO A 236 12.51 5.71 14.40
CA PRO A 236 12.91 6.38 15.66
C PRO A 236 12.33 7.79 15.87
N HIS A 237 11.98 8.47 14.77
CA HIS A 237 11.39 9.82 14.81
C HIS A 237 9.88 9.81 14.59
N GLN A 238 9.22 8.70 14.92
CA GLN A 238 7.78 8.57 14.93
C GLN A 238 7.09 9.64 15.77
N ARG A 239 6.03 10.25 15.22
CA ARG A 239 5.23 11.27 15.87
C ARG A 239 3.74 11.03 15.64
N LEU A 240 2.96 11.24 16.69
CA LEU A 240 1.50 11.19 16.64
C LEU A 240 0.95 12.57 17.03
N ILE A 241 0.04 13.10 16.21
CA ILE A 241 -0.64 14.37 16.47
C ILE A 241 -2.14 14.09 16.49
N ARG A 242 -2.74 14.13 17.68
CA ARG A 242 -4.19 14.05 17.87
C ARG A 242 -4.80 15.42 17.68
N SER A 243 -5.89 15.51 16.95
CA SER A 243 -6.55 16.75 16.56
C SER A 243 -8.00 16.48 16.12
N THR A 244 -8.63 17.48 15.55
CA THR A 244 -9.85 17.35 14.78
C THR A 244 -9.57 17.47 13.27
N VAL A 245 -10.53 17.10 12.43
CA VAL A 245 -10.41 17.23 10.97
C VAL A 245 -10.14 18.68 10.59
N ALA A 246 -10.83 19.66 11.20
CA ALA A 246 -10.66 21.06 10.88
C ALA A 246 -9.31 21.61 11.34
N GLU A 247 -8.92 21.32 12.58
CA GLU A 247 -7.64 21.80 13.13
C GLU A 247 -6.44 21.21 12.40
N LEU A 248 -6.49 19.89 12.11
CA LEU A 248 -5.43 19.22 11.34
C LEU A 248 -5.33 19.77 9.92
N ALA A 249 -6.46 20.05 9.28
CA ALA A 249 -6.47 20.67 7.95
C ALA A 249 -5.85 22.07 7.97
N ALA A 250 -6.20 22.89 8.98
CA ALA A 250 -5.62 24.23 9.17
C ALA A 250 -4.10 24.16 9.44
N GLN A 251 -3.67 23.23 10.29
CA GLN A 251 -2.25 23.02 10.58
C GLN A 251 -1.48 22.64 9.31
N LEU A 252 -1.96 21.64 8.54
CA LEU A 252 -1.31 21.20 7.31
C LEU A 252 -1.32 22.29 6.21
N ALA A 253 -2.33 23.16 6.19
CA ALA A 253 -2.36 24.30 5.28
C ALA A 253 -1.30 25.36 5.64
N ALA A 254 -1.06 25.60 6.93
CA ALA A 254 -0.10 26.59 7.42
C ALA A 254 1.34 26.09 7.37
N GLU A 255 1.60 24.86 7.80
CA GLU A 255 2.95 24.30 7.95
C GLU A 255 3.44 23.56 6.69
N GLY A 256 2.50 23.12 5.83
CA GLY A 256 2.80 22.24 4.72
C GLY A 256 3.03 20.78 5.13
N PRO A 257 3.33 19.90 4.17
CA PRO A 257 3.56 18.50 4.45
C PRO A 257 4.93 18.30 5.11
N SER A 258 4.99 17.42 6.11
CA SER A 258 6.24 16.92 6.68
C SER A 258 7.08 16.17 5.62
N PRO A 259 8.41 16.16 5.73
CA PRO A 259 9.27 15.35 4.85
C PRO A 259 9.14 13.84 5.08
N HIS A 260 8.50 13.45 6.17
CA HIS A 260 8.33 12.05 6.55
C HIS A 260 7.04 11.44 5.98
N PRO A 261 7.02 10.13 5.69
CA PRO A 261 5.80 9.45 5.32
C PRO A 261 4.78 9.53 6.48
N ALA A 262 3.53 9.82 6.14
CA ALA A 262 2.49 9.93 7.14
C ALA A 262 1.15 9.38 6.66
N LEU A 263 0.33 9.05 7.65
CA LEU A 263 -1.06 8.65 7.52
C LEU A 263 -1.94 9.62 8.28
N ILE A 264 -3.13 9.88 7.77
CA ILE A 264 -4.17 10.60 8.49
C ILE A 264 -5.31 9.62 8.74
N LEU A 265 -5.70 9.48 10.01
CA LEU A 265 -6.87 8.72 10.42
C LEU A 265 -7.93 9.69 10.90
N TYR A 266 -9.19 9.50 10.51
CA TYR A 266 -10.29 10.29 11.07
C TYR A 266 -11.57 9.44 11.19
N GLY A 267 -12.51 9.92 11.99
CA GLY A 267 -13.76 9.26 12.29
C GLY A 267 -13.97 9.09 13.79
N PRO A 268 -14.77 8.12 14.25
CA PRO A 268 -15.02 7.90 15.66
C PRO A 268 -13.82 7.20 16.32
N LEU A 269 -12.67 7.88 16.30
CA LEU A 269 -11.45 7.44 16.97
C LEU A 269 -11.68 7.43 18.48
N ALA A 270 -10.97 6.55 19.23
CA ALA A 270 -11.05 6.56 20.67
C ALA A 270 -10.53 7.90 21.22
N SER A 271 -11.33 8.59 22.02
CA SER A 271 -10.82 9.59 22.93
C SER A 271 -10.01 8.89 24.04
N GLU A 272 -8.90 9.50 24.47
CA GLU A 272 -8.29 9.15 25.75
C GLU A 272 -9.18 9.80 26.81
N ASP A 273 -10.10 9.01 27.40
CA ASP A 273 -10.80 9.38 28.63
C ASP A 273 -9.98 8.91 29.83
#